data_70de90f62850a89076483f9e99e177b0
#
_entry.id   70de90f62850a89076483f9e99e177b0
#
_cell.length_a   1.000
_cell.length_b   1.000
_cell.length_c   1.000
_cell.angle_alpha   90.00
_cell.angle_beta   90.00
_cell.angle_gamma   90.00
#
_symmetry.space_group_name_H-M   'P 1'
#
loop_
_entity.id
_entity.type
_entity.pdbx_description
1 polymer ?
#
loop_
_entity_poly.entity_id
_entity_poly.type
_entity_poly.pdbx_seq_one_letter_code
_entity_poly.pdbx_strand_id
1 'polypeptide(L)'
;MPINNNYDEQTIVKSIAVALEEFYSALIAKVDQLNIKSIMKRKNPYLFRAKAMNGAAQIVDAILAAFVSSSEETIFGNVFFEPIATAASQGQKALAEGVDIMVERDNTIYAIAVKSGTSVFNASSKKKQEQNFMAAQKLAQQVHKRFVPIIGY
;
A
#
# COMPACT_ATOMS: atom_id res chain seq x y z
N MET A 1 -9.69 28.04 -9.52
CA MET A 1 -9.59 27.41 -10.84
C MET A 1 -10.42 26.13 -10.80
N PRO A 2 -11.35 25.90 -11.72
CA PRO A 2 -12.04 24.62 -11.75
C PRO A 2 -11.00 23.53 -12.02
N ILE A 3 -10.96 22.52 -11.16
CA ILE A 3 -10.19 21.30 -11.38
C ILE A 3 -10.81 20.65 -12.59
N ASN A 4 -10.12 20.69 -13.72
CA ASN A 4 -10.56 19.99 -14.93
C ASN A 4 -10.40 18.49 -14.65
N ASN A 5 -11.46 17.85 -14.18
CA ASN A 5 -11.51 16.41 -13.89
C ASN A 5 -11.53 15.62 -15.22
N ASN A 6 -10.46 15.73 -16.00
CA ASN A 6 -10.33 15.01 -17.26
C ASN A 6 -9.69 13.61 -17.00
N TYR A 7 -10.27 12.86 -16.05
CA TYR A 7 -9.92 11.46 -15.88
C TYR A 7 -10.77 10.60 -16.82
N ASP A 8 -10.14 9.59 -17.40
CA ASP A 8 -10.85 8.59 -18.20
C ASP A 8 -11.54 7.58 -17.27
N GLU A 9 -12.85 7.77 -17.08
CA GLU A 9 -13.68 6.91 -16.24
C GLU A 9 -13.60 5.43 -16.68
N GLN A 10 -13.55 5.15 -17.97
CA GLN A 10 -13.45 3.78 -18.48
C GLN A 10 -12.11 3.13 -18.08
N THR A 11 -11.04 3.88 -18.13
CA THR A 11 -9.72 3.40 -17.68
C THR A 11 -9.71 3.12 -16.18
N ILE A 12 -10.36 3.98 -15.37
CA ILE A 12 -10.46 3.74 -13.93
C ILE A 12 -11.31 2.50 -13.64
N VAL A 13 -12.45 2.34 -14.27
CA VAL A 13 -13.32 1.16 -14.09
C VAL A 13 -12.58 -0.13 -14.46
N LYS A 14 -11.84 -0.14 -15.57
CA LYS A 14 -11.00 -1.29 -15.94
C LYS A 14 -9.92 -1.57 -14.91
N SER A 15 -9.25 -0.51 -14.42
CA SER A 15 -8.20 -0.66 -13.39
C SER A 15 -8.78 -1.22 -12.08
N ILE A 16 -9.99 -0.82 -11.69
CA ILE A 16 -10.67 -1.37 -10.52
C ILE A 16 -10.95 -2.87 -10.71
N ALA A 17 -11.46 -3.27 -11.88
CA ALA A 17 -11.77 -4.67 -12.15
C ALA A 17 -10.52 -5.55 -12.09
N VAL A 18 -9.43 -5.12 -12.73
CA VAL A 18 -8.14 -5.83 -12.71
C VAL A 18 -7.56 -5.88 -11.30
N ALA A 19 -7.53 -4.75 -10.61
CA ALA A 19 -6.99 -4.65 -9.26
C ALA A 19 -7.77 -5.53 -8.25
N LEU A 20 -9.09 -5.66 -8.43
CA LEU A 20 -9.92 -6.54 -7.61
C LEU A 20 -9.58 -8.02 -7.83
N GLU A 21 -9.40 -8.45 -9.08
CA GLU A 21 -9.00 -9.81 -9.42
C GLU A 21 -7.60 -10.13 -8.88
N GLU A 22 -6.65 -9.21 -9.06
CA GLU A 22 -5.29 -9.36 -8.55
C GLU A 22 -5.25 -9.38 -7.01
N PHE A 23 -6.09 -8.58 -6.34
CA PHE A 23 -6.20 -8.57 -4.88
C PHE A 23 -6.62 -9.94 -4.33
N TYR A 24 -7.69 -10.53 -4.86
CA TYR A 24 -8.14 -11.85 -4.42
C TYR A 24 -7.12 -12.94 -4.76
N SER A 25 -6.52 -12.88 -5.94
CA SER A 25 -5.48 -13.83 -6.36
C SER A 25 -4.26 -13.76 -5.43
N ALA A 26 -3.81 -12.56 -5.08
CA ALA A 26 -2.70 -12.35 -4.17
C ALA A 26 -3.03 -12.82 -2.73
N LEU A 27 -4.27 -12.61 -2.28
CA LEU A 27 -4.71 -13.05 -0.96
C LEU A 27 -4.75 -14.58 -0.87
N ILE A 28 -5.31 -15.25 -1.88
CA ILE A 28 -5.34 -16.72 -1.96
C ILE A 28 -3.91 -17.26 -1.96
N ALA A 29 -3.04 -16.75 -2.83
CA ALA A 29 -1.64 -17.17 -2.89
C ALA A 29 -0.91 -16.96 -1.55
N LYS A 30 -1.26 -15.91 -0.81
CA LYS A 30 -0.70 -15.63 0.51
C LYS A 30 -1.13 -16.65 1.56
N VAL A 31 -2.40 -17.08 1.50
CA VAL A 31 -2.95 -18.10 2.39
C VAL A 31 -2.36 -19.47 2.04
N ASP A 32 -2.22 -19.81 0.77
CA ASP A 32 -1.63 -21.08 0.32
C ASP A 32 -0.17 -21.23 0.75
N GLN A 33 0.57 -20.13 0.85
CA GLN A 33 1.95 -20.11 1.33
C GLN A 33 2.07 -20.12 2.86
N LEU A 34 0.93 -20.12 3.58
CA LEU A 34 0.92 -20.02 5.03
C LEU A 34 1.52 -21.28 5.68
N ASN A 35 2.59 -21.07 6.44
CA ASN A 35 3.19 -22.13 7.26
C ASN A 35 2.81 -21.93 8.73
N ILE A 36 1.73 -22.56 9.16
CA ILE A 36 1.21 -22.46 10.54
C ILE A 36 2.29 -22.86 11.57
N LYS A 37 3.07 -23.91 11.29
CA LYS A 37 4.15 -24.36 12.19
C LYS A 37 5.21 -23.27 12.39
N SER A 38 5.57 -22.53 11.34
CA SER A 38 6.50 -21.41 11.40
C SER A 38 5.94 -20.23 12.21
N ILE A 39 4.64 -19.96 12.08
CA ILE A 39 3.98 -18.90 12.84
C ILE A 39 3.89 -19.27 14.32
N MET A 40 3.51 -20.51 14.63
CA MET A 40 3.41 -21.01 16.01
C MET A 40 4.75 -20.91 16.76
N LYS A 41 5.87 -21.15 16.11
CA LYS A 41 7.20 -20.99 16.75
C LYS A 41 7.48 -19.56 17.26
N ARG A 42 6.81 -18.56 16.69
CA ARG A 42 6.97 -17.15 17.06
C ARG A 42 5.90 -16.64 18.02
N LYS A 43 4.90 -17.46 18.35
CA LYS A 43 3.79 -17.10 19.25
C LYS A 43 4.06 -17.61 20.66
N ASN A 44 3.73 -16.78 21.65
CA ASN A 44 3.77 -17.21 23.04
C ASN A 44 2.56 -18.14 23.33
N PRO A 45 2.77 -19.42 23.68
CA PRO A 45 1.67 -20.36 23.90
C PRO A 45 0.77 -19.96 25.08
N TYR A 46 1.31 -19.26 26.07
CA TYR A 46 0.54 -18.79 27.23
C TYR A 46 -0.51 -17.73 26.83
N LEU A 47 -0.32 -17.02 25.72
CA LEU A 47 -1.31 -16.06 25.20
C LEU A 47 -2.61 -16.77 24.82
N PHE A 48 -2.53 -17.94 24.18
CA PHE A 48 -3.72 -18.72 23.80
C PHE A 48 -4.44 -19.26 25.04
N ARG A 49 -3.66 -19.70 26.03
CA ARG A 49 -4.20 -20.17 27.31
C ARG A 49 -4.89 -19.06 28.09
N ALA A 50 -4.30 -17.86 28.13
CA ALA A 50 -4.91 -16.68 28.76
C ALA A 50 -6.23 -16.25 28.09
N LYS A 51 -6.39 -16.55 26.78
CA LYS A 51 -7.62 -16.34 26.02
C LYS A 51 -8.60 -17.51 26.12
N ALA A 52 -8.38 -18.48 27.02
CA ALA A 52 -9.17 -19.70 27.17
C ALA A 52 -9.30 -20.55 25.88
N MET A 53 -8.34 -20.43 24.98
CA MET A 53 -8.27 -21.25 23.75
C MET A 53 -7.59 -22.58 24.08
N ASN A 54 -8.41 -23.60 24.34
CA ASN A 54 -7.92 -24.91 24.80
C ASN A 54 -7.88 -25.97 23.68
N GLY A 55 -8.47 -25.67 22.52
CA GLY A 55 -8.52 -26.59 21.37
C GLY A 55 -7.60 -26.13 20.24
N ALA A 56 -6.98 -27.11 19.55
CA ALA A 56 -6.11 -26.84 18.40
C ALA A 56 -6.83 -26.06 17.28
N ALA A 57 -8.09 -26.38 17.00
CA ALA A 57 -8.90 -25.67 16.01
C ALA A 57 -9.04 -24.18 16.34
N GLN A 58 -9.39 -23.83 17.57
CA GLN A 58 -9.53 -22.46 18.02
C GLN A 58 -8.23 -21.64 17.87
N ILE A 59 -7.10 -22.28 18.15
CA ILE A 59 -5.76 -21.66 18.00
C ILE A 59 -5.44 -21.43 16.54
N VAL A 60 -5.71 -22.42 15.68
CA VAL A 60 -5.47 -22.31 14.23
C VAL A 60 -6.36 -21.22 13.63
N ASP A 61 -7.65 -21.21 13.96
CA ASP A 61 -8.60 -20.19 13.47
C ASP A 61 -8.16 -18.77 13.86
N ALA A 62 -7.73 -18.59 15.11
CA ALA A 62 -7.24 -17.29 15.58
C ALA A 62 -5.94 -16.84 14.85
N ILE A 63 -5.07 -17.77 14.51
CA ILE A 63 -3.86 -17.51 13.75
C ILE A 63 -4.21 -17.15 12.31
N LEU A 64 -5.11 -17.91 11.67
CA LEU A 64 -5.56 -17.65 10.30
C LEU A 64 -6.25 -16.29 10.20
N ALA A 65 -7.19 -16.00 11.09
CA ALA A 65 -7.88 -14.71 11.10
C ALA A 65 -6.91 -13.53 11.23
N ALA A 66 -5.95 -13.61 12.15
CA ALA A 66 -4.96 -12.56 12.33
C ALA A 66 -4.00 -12.42 11.12
N PHE A 67 -3.65 -13.54 10.49
CA PHE A 67 -2.79 -13.55 9.32
C PHE A 67 -3.49 -12.98 8.10
N VAL A 68 -4.72 -13.39 7.84
CA VAL A 68 -5.54 -12.91 6.72
C VAL A 68 -5.76 -11.41 6.87
N SER A 69 -6.24 -10.95 8.01
CA SER A 69 -6.49 -9.52 8.26
C SER A 69 -5.24 -8.66 8.03
N SER A 70 -4.08 -9.07 8.57
CA SER A 70 -2.82 -8.34 8.34
C SER A 70 -2.36 -8.38 6.88
N SER A 71 -2.66 -9.45 6.16
CA SER A 71 -2.29 -9.60 4.75
C SER A 71 -3.21 -8.77 3.84
N GLU A 72 -4.50 -8.73 4.14
CA GLU A 72 -5.50 -7.93 3.42
C GLU A 72 -5.11 -6.45 3.41
N GLU A 73 -4.74 -5.88 4.55
CA GLU A 73 -4.29 -4.49 4.67
C GLU A 73 -3.11 -4.18 3.73
N THR A 74 -2.10 -5.06 3.76
CA THR A 74 -0.90 -4.88 2.94
C THR A 74 -1.19 -5.05 1.45
N ILE A 75 -1.95 -6.09 1.08
CA ILE A 75 -2.28 -6.38 -0.32
C ILE A 75 -3.21 -5.30 -0.87
N PHE A 76 -4.18 -4.83 -0.06
CA PHE A 76 -5.08 -3.76 -0.45
C PHE A 76 -4.30 -2.49 -0.84
N GLY A 77 -3.35 -2.07 -0.02
CA GLY A 77 -2.52 -0.91 -0.33
C GLY A 77 -1.76 -1.05 -1.64
N ASN A 78 -1.04 -2.17 -1.81
CA ASN A 78 -0.08 -2.34 -2.90
C ASN A 78 -0.70 -2.83 -4.22
N VAL A 79 -1.73 -3.69 -4.14
CA VAL A 79 -2.29 -4.38 -5.30
C VAL A 79 -3.61 -3.77 -5.77
N PHE A 80 -4.38 -3.19 -4.85
CA PHE A 80 -5.67 -2.59 -5.17
C PHE A 80 -5.60 -1.06 -5.22
N PHE A 81 -5.17 -0.41 -4.13
CA PHE A 81 -5.27 1.03 -3.99
C PHE A 81 -4.26 1.81 -4.85
N GLU A 82 -2.99 1.39 -4.85
CA GLU A 82 -1.92 2.05 -5.63
C GLU A 82 -2.17 2.04 -7.16
N PRO A 83 -2.56 0.91 -7.79
CA PRO A 83 -2.87 0.90 -9.23
C PRO A 83 -4.03 1.81 -9.61
N ILE A 84 -5.09 1.85 -8.79
CA ILE A 84 -6.24 2.72 -9.03
C ILE A 84 -5.86 4.19 -8.90
N ALA A 85 -5.08 4.54 -7.86
CA ALA A 85 -4.56 5.89 -7.68
C ALA A 85 -3.65 6.31 -8.85
N THR A 86 -2.86 5.38 -9.39
CA THR A 86 -2.02 5.60 -10.59
C THR A 86 -2.88 5.90 -11.81
N ALA A 87 -3.93 5.11 -12.06
CA ALA A 87 -4.85 5.33 -13.17
C ALA A 87 -5.61 6.66 -13.02
N ALA A 88 -6.12 6.95 -11.83
CA ALA A 88 -6.88 8.18 -11.55
C ALA A 88 -6.03 9.45 -11.71
N SER A 89 -4.76 9.40 -11.32
CA SER A 89 -3.82 10.52 -11.45
C SER A 89 -3.26 10.69 -12.86
N GLN A 90 -3.48 9.73 -13.76
CA GLN A 90 -2.81 9.62 -15.07
C GLN A 90 -1.28 9.64 -14.92
N GLY A 91 -0.80 9.14 -13.80
CA GLY A 91 0.61 9.04 -13.47
C GLY A 91 1.23 7.72 -13.91
N GLN A 92 2.46 7.54 -13.49
CA GLN A 92 3.19 6.29 -13.66
C GLN A 92 3.83 5.89 -12.34
N LYS A 93 4.09 4.60 -12.18
CA LYS A 93 4.78 4.10 -10.99
C LYS A 93 6.15 4.76 -10.87
N ALA A 94 6.45 5.28 -9.68
CA ALA A 94 7.73 5.93 -9.42
C ALA A 94 8.84 4.89 -9.21
N LEU A 95 10.07 5.26 -9.61
CA LEU A 95 11.27 4.47 -9.32
C LEU A 95 11.98 4.93 -8.04
N ALA A 96 11.57 6.07 -7.48
CA ALA A 96 12.16 6.64 -6.27
C ALA A 96 11.59 5.98 -5.01
N GLU A 97 12.44 5.61 -4.06
CA GLU A 97 12.02 5.02 -2.78
C GLU A 97 11.03 5.93 -2.05
N GLY A 98 9.92 5.34 -1.60
CA GLY A 98 8.87 6.03 -0.83
C GLY A 98 8.04 7.03 -1.63
N VAL A 99 8.13 6.99 -2.95
CA VAL A 99 7.22 7.64 -3.89
C VAL A 99 6.54 6.53 -4.68
N ASP A 100 5.22 6.50 -4.67
CA ASP A 100 4.47 5.43 -5.32
C ASP A 100 4.12 5.82 -6.76
N ILE A 101 3.72 7.08 -6.97
CA ILE A 101 3.29 7.60 -8.27
C ILE A 101 4.03 8.90 -8.62
N MET A 102 4.41 9.04 -9.87
CA MET A 102 4.90 10.29 -10.44
C MET A 102 3.97 10.77 -11.55
N VAL A 103 3.61 12.05 -11.46
CA VAL A 103 2.84 12.75 -12.48
C VAL A 103 3.67 13.95 -12.93
N GLU A 104 3.86 14.10 -14.22
CA GLU A 104 4.54 15.27 -14.79
C GLU A 104 3.54 16.15 -15.54
N ARG A 105 3.44 17.43 -15.14
CA ARG A 105 2.62 18.44 -15.81
C ARG A 105 3.29 19.81 -15.71
N ASP A 106 3.27 20.58 -16.78
CA ASP A 106 3.74 21.97 -16.81
C ASP A 106 5.14 22.16 -16.19
N ASN A 107 6.11 21.34 -16.58
CA ASN A 107 7.48 21.33 -16.07
C ASN A 107 7.56 21.10 -14.53
N THR A 108 6.55 20.45 -13.97
CA THR A 108 6.46 20.12 -12.55
C THR A 108 6.30 18.61 -12.37
N ILE A 109 7.12 18.03 -11.50
CA ILE A 109 6.98 16.64 -11.04
C ILE A 109 6.18 16.64 -9.75
N TYR A 110 5.03 16.02 -9.78
CA TYR A 110 4.22 15.69 -8.60
C TYR A 110 4.61 14.29 -8.15
N ALA A 111 5.21 14.18 -6.98
CA ALA A 111 5.64 12.92 -6.38
C ALA A 111 4.66 12.52 -5.29
N ILE A 112 3.90 11.47 -5.54
CA ILE A 112 2.77 11.08 -4.68
C ILE A 112 3.15 9.82 -3.90
N ALA A 113 3.08 9.91 -2.58
CA ALA A 113 3.10 8.76 -1.69
C ALA A 113 1.65 8.39 -1.33
N VAL A 114 1.22 7.22 -1.77
CA VAL A 114 -0.16 6.74 -1.57
C VAL A 114 -0.25 5.99 -0.24
N LYS A 115 -1.28 6.27 0.53
CA LYS A 115 -1.55 5.62 1.82
C LYS A 115 -2.99 5.13 1.86
N SER A 116 -3.18 3.89 2.28
CA SER A 116 -4.52 3.28 2.41
C SER A 116 -5.24 3.64 3.71
N GLY A 117 -4.81 4.67 4.43
CA GLY A 117 -5.43 5.12 5.67
C GLY A 117 -4.92 6.46 6.13
N THR A 118 -5.63 7.11 7.03
CA THR A 118 -5.33 8.46 7.52
C THR A 118 -4.36 8.51 8.70
N SER A 119 -4.16 7.40 9.42
CA SER A 119 -3.30 7.31 10.62
C SER A 119 -2.05 6.45 10.37
N VAL A 120 -1.43 6.61 9.20
CA VAL A 120 -0.34 5.74 8.72
C VAL A 120 1.05 6.19 9.15
N PHE A 121 1.19 7.38 9.72
CA PHE A 121 2.48 7.92 10.13
C PHE A 121 2.65 7.93 11.65
N ASN A 122 3.69 7.26 12.10
CA ASN A 122 4.33 7.58 13.38
C ASN A 122 5.51 8.55 13.13
N ALA A 123 6.14 9.04 14.19
CA ALA A 123 7.23 10.03 14.09
C ALA A 123 8.39 9.55 13.20
N SER A 124 8.77 8.27 13.29
CA SER A 124 9.88 7.71 12.51
C SER A 124 9.51 7.52 11.04
N SER A 125 8.32 7.01 10.73
CA SER A 125 7.86 6.84 9.35
C SER A 125 7.61 8.17 8.65
N LYS A 126 7.15 9.19 9.38
CA LYS A 126 7.03 10.55 8.84
C LYS A 126 8.38 11.12 8.44
N LYS A 127 9.38 11.03 9.33
CA LYS A 127 10.75 11.47 9.04
C LYS A 127 11.35 10.73 7.84
N LYS A 128 11.14 9.43 7.75
CA LYS A 128 11.60 8.61 6.60
C LYS A 128 10.95 9.11 5.30
N GLN A 129 9.63 9.37 5.30
CA GLN A 129 8.91 9.87 4.14
C GLN A 129 9.43 11.24 3.69
N GLU A 130 9.70 12.14 4.63
CA GLU A 130 10.30 13.45 4.35
C GLU A 130 11.68 13.29 3.68
N GLN A 131 12.53 12.39 4.19
CA GLN A 131 13.83 12.09 3.59
C GLN A 131 13.72 11.53 2.16
N ASN A 132 12.76 10.64 1.91
CA ASN A 132 12.50 10.09 0.60
C ASN A 132 12.07 11.19 -0.40
N PHE A 133 11.18 12.09 0.01
CA PHE A 133 10.80 13.22 -0.82
C PHE A 133 11.97 14.18 -1.09
N MET A 134 12.84 14.44 -0.11
CA MET A 134 14.04 15.26 -0.32
C MET A 134 15.00 14.59 -1.32
N ALA A 135 15.14 13.28 -1.29
CA ALA A 135 15.96 12.55 -2.27
C ALA A 135 15.36 12.64 -3.68
N ALA A 136 14.05 12.44 -3.82
CA ALA A 136 13.34 12.57 -5.10
C ALA A 136 13.40 14.01 -5.65
N GLN A 137 13.31 15.03 -4.77
CA GLN A 137 13.44 16.44 -5.13
C GLN A 137 14.81 16.75 -5.77
N LYS A 138 15.89 16.20 -5.22
CA LYS A 138 17.24 16.39 -5.79
C LYS A 138 17.34 15.85 -7.22
N LEU A 139 16.69 14.73 -7.51
CA LEU A 139 16.62 14.17 -8.86
C LEU A 139 15.84 15.07 -9.82
N ALA A 140 14.71 15.61 -9.37
CA ALA A 140 13.92 16.56 -10.15
C ALA A 140 14.70 17.84 -10.47
N GLN A 141 15.50 18.34 -9.52
CA GLN A 141 16.35 19.51 -9.72
C GLN A 141 17.43 19.29 -10.78
N GLN A 142 17.99 18.07 -10.87
CA GLN A 142 18.99 17.74 -11.91
C GLN A 142 18.44 17.85 -13.33
N VAL A 143 17.14 17.68 -13.49
CA VAL A 143 16.45 17.84 -14.78
C VAL A 143 15.72 19.18 -14.91
N HIS A 144 16.04 20.14 -14.05
CA HIS A 144 15.49 21.50 -14.03
C HIS A 144 13.96 21.56 -13.96
N LYS A 145 13.33 20.60 -13.24
CA LYS A 145 11.88 20.55 -13.01
C LYS A 145 11.50 21.01 -11.59
N ARG A 146 10.36 21.62 -11.48
CA ARG A 146 9.74 21.92 -10.18
C ARG A 146 9.31 20.60 -9.53
N PHE A 147 9.31 20.54 -8.20
CA PHE A 147 8.96 19.34 -7.45
C PHE A 147 7.88 19.66 -6.42
N VAL A 148 6.83 18.85 -6.39
CA VAL A 148 5.72 18.97 -5.45
C VAL A 148 5.49 17.61 -4.80
N PRO A 149 5.83 17.43 -3.50
CA PRO A 149 5.51 16.21 -2.77
C PRO A 149 4.03 16.21 -2.36
N ILE A 150 3.38 15.05 -2.51
CA ILE A 150 1.97 14.85 -2.16
C ILE A 150 1.85 13.57 -1.36
N ILE A 151 1.02 13.60 -0.31
CA ILE A 151 0.53 12.40 0.36
C ILE A 151 -0.94 12.24 -0.01
N GLY A 152 -1.26 11.14 -0.72
CA GLY A 152 -2.61 10.77 -1.09
C GLY A 152 -3.20 9.76 -0.10
N TYR A 153 -4.44 9.98 0.33
CA TYR A 153 -5.21 9.09 1.20
C TYR A 153 -6.42 8.53 0.48
#